data_18bc352d3ea343c7638a083c0e4ad554
#
_entry.id   18bc352d3ea343c7638a083c0e4ad554
#
_cell.length_a   1.000
_cell.length_b   1.000
_cell.length_c   1.000
_cell.angle_alpha   90.00
_cell.angle_beta   90.00
_cell.angle_gamma   90.00
#
_symmetry.space_group_name_H-M   'P 1'
#
loop_
_entity.id
_entity.type
_entity.pdbx_description
1 polymer ?
#
loop_
_entity_poly.entity_id
_entity_poly.type
_entity_poly.pdbx_seq_one_letter_code
_entity_poly.pdbx_strand_id
1 'polypeptide(L)'
;MPYSPLQHLPAELIERAARIRLACFDVDGTLTDGRLYYDHAGNESKAFNVLDGQGLKQLDQAGIHVALITARASLSAEKRGQDLGLHVQIGVKNKRMAV
;
A
#
# COMPACT_ATOMS: atom_id res chain seq x y z
N MET A 1 -9.99 14.40 -25.17
CA MET A 1 -8.73 13.94 -24.55
C MET A 1 -8.94 13.71 -23.07
N PRO A 2 -8.58 12.55 -22.59
CA PRO A 2 -8.63 12.36 -21.16
C PRO A 2 -7.64 13.29 -20.48
N TYR A 3 -8.02 13.78 -19.31
CA TYR A 3 -7.16 14.61 -18.50
C TYR A 3 -5.93 13.81 -18.02
N SER A 4 -4.74 14.40 -18.16
CA SER A 4 -3.51 13.83 -17.63
C SER A 4 -3.01 14.70 -16.47
N PRO A 5 -2.96 14.17 -15.23
CA PRO A 5 -2.44 14.92 -14.11
C PRO A 5 -0.95 15.25 -14.25
N LEU A 6 -0.23 14.55 -15.12
CA LEU A 6 1.20 14.79 -15.35
C LEU A 6 1.47 16.09 -16.12
N GLN A 7 0.48 16.65 -16.80
CA GLN A 7 0.65 17.86 -17.59
C GLN A 7 1.06 19.09 -16.76
N HIS A 8 0.72 19.09 -15.47
CA HIS A 8 0.99 20.22 -14.57
C HIS A 8 2.26 20.02 -13.73
N LEU A 9 2.99 18.94 -13.94
CA LEU A 9 4.19 18.65 -13.17
C LEU A 9 5.45 19.07 -13.92
N PRO A 10 6.48 19.56 -13.20
CA PRO A 10 7.78 19.82 -13.83
C PRO A 10 8.36 18.57 -14.47
N ALA A 11 9.02 18.73 -15.60
CA ALA A 11 9.66 17.62 -16.32
C ALA A 11 10.64 16.84 -15.44
N GLU A 12 11.40 17.55 -14.59
CA GLU A 12 12.34 16.91 -13.67
C GLU A 12 11.64 15.98 -12.69
N LEU A 13 10.47 16.38 -12.19
CA LEU A 13 9.69 15.55 -11.28
C LEU A 13 9.17 14.30 -11.98
N ILE A 14 8.72 14.43 -13.23
CA ILE A 14 8.27 13.31 -14.06
C ILE A 14 9.42 12.32 -14.28
N GLU A 15 10.61 12.80 -14.58
CA GLU A 15 11.79 11.94 -14.75
C GLU A 15 12.14 11.19 -13.48
N ARG A 16 12.06 11.85 -12.31
CA ARG A 16 12.31 11.20 -11.03
C ARG A 16 11.26 10.12 -10.75
N ALA A 17 9.99 10.42 -11.02
CA ALA A 17 8.91 9.46 -10.84
C ALA A 17 9.10 8.23 -11.74
N ALA A 18 9.56 8.44 -12.97
CA ALA A 18 9.80 7.34 -13.92
C ALA A 18 10.92 6.39 -13.48
N ARG A 19 11.79 6.81 -12.54
CA ARG A 19 12.90 5.99 -12.04
C ARG A 19 12.54 5.22 -10.77
N ILE A 20 11.34 5.42 -10.22
CA ILE A 20 10.89 4.70 -9.03
C ILE A 20 10.75 3.21 -9.33
N ARG A 21 11.30 2.37 -8.48
CA ARG A 21 11.22 0.91 -8.58
C ARG A 21 10.60 0.26 -7.34
N LEU A 22 10.42 1.03 -6.27
CA LEU A 22 9.84 0.55 -5.02
C LEU A 22 8.85 1.58 -4.50
N ALA A 23 7.65 1.13 -4.14
CA ALA A 23 6.64 1.95 -3.47
C ALA A 23 6.19 1.23 -2.20
N CYS A 24 6.29 1.91 -1.07
CA CYS A 24 5.89 1.38 0.24
C CYS A 24 4.64 2.12 0.72
N PHE A 25 3.66 1.36 1.18
CA PHE A 25 2.39 1.92 1.64
C PHE A 25 2.15 1.55 3.09
N ASP A 26 1.74 2.54 3.87
CA ASP A 26 1.17 2.32 5.18
C ASP A 26 -0.20 1.64 5.02
N VAL A 27 -0.67 0.96 6.05
CA VAL A 27 -1.93 0.22 6.00
C VAL A 27 -3.05 0.99 6.69
N ASP A 28 -2.94 1.22 8.00
CA ASP A 28 -4.03 1.82 8.77
C ASP A 28 -4.20 3.30 8.43
N GLY A 29 -5.40 3.68 8.01
CA GLY A 29 -5.72 5.04 7.61
C GLY A 29 -5.25 5.43 6.20
N THR A 30 -4.46 4.57 5.53
CA THR A 30 -4.00 4.78 4.15
C THR A 30 -4.72 3.83 3.19
N LEU A 31 -4.59 2.52 3.41
CA LEU A 31 -5.28 1.49 2.63
C LEU A 31 -6.59 1.05 3.30
N THR A 32 -6.82 1.46 4.53
CA THR A 32 -8.07 1.28 5.26
C THR A 32 -8.61 2.64 5.67
N ASP A 33 -9.82 2.66 6.23
CA ASP A 33 -10.42 3.88 6.77
C ASP A 33 -9.91 4.22 8.18
N GLY A 34 -8.93 3.48 8.68
CA GLY A 34 -8.37 3.66 10.01
C GLY A 34 -9.18 3.00 11.13
N ARG A 35 -10.33 2.43 10.81
CA ARG A 35 -11.19 1.77 11.79
C ARG A 35 -10.74 0.35 12.05
N LEU A 36 -10.85 -0.07 13.30
CA LEU A 36 -10.58 -1.43 13.71
C LEU A 36 -11.88 -2.05 14.19
N TYR A 37 -12.16 -3.24 13.70
CA TYR A 37 -13.34 -4.01 14.06
C TYR A 37 -12.91 -5.22 14.87
N TYR A 38 -13.49 -5.43 16.02
CA TYR A 38 -13.19 -6.59 16.87
C TYR A 38 -14.45 -7.40 17.09
N ASP A 39 -14.32 -8.73 17.02
CA ASP A 39 -15.38 -9.59 17.48
C ASP A 39 -15.25 -9.79 19.01
N HIS A 40 -16.20 -10.50 19.63
CA HIS A 40 -16.17 -10.73 21.06
C HIS A 40 -15.05 -11.66 21.53
N ALA A 41 -14.39 -12.36 20.61
CA ALA A 41 -13.20 -13.17 20.90
C ALA A 41 -11.91 -12.37 20.75
N GLY A 42 -11.99 -11.08 20.36
CA GLY A 42 -10.84 -10.21 20.21
C GLY A 42 -10.16 -10.29 18.85
N ASN A 43 -10.76 -10.98 17.88
CA ASN A 43 -10.22 -11.03 16.53
C ASN A 43 -10.44 -9.69 15.83
N GLU A 44 -9.37 -9.17 15.23
CA GLU A 44 -9.38 -7.91 14.51
C GLU A 44 -9.76 -8.12 13.05
N SER A 45 -10.57 -7.21 12.50
CA SER A 45 -10.81 -7.13 11.07
C SER A 45 -10.69 -5.69 10.58
N LYS A 46 -10.35 -5.54 9.30
CA LYS A 46 -10.19 -4.25 8.63
C LYS A 46 -10.89 -4.28 7.29
N ALA A 47 -11.34 -3.11 6.85
CA ALA A 47 -11.95 -2.97 5.53
C ALA A 47 -10.92 -2.39 4.56
N PHE A 48 -10.67 -3.09 3.45
CA PHE A 48 -9.81 -2.64 2.36
C PHE A 48 -10.67 -2.29 1.15
N ASN A 49 -10.22 -1.30 0.40
CA ASN A 49 -10.91 -0.88 -0.82
C ASN A 49 -10.42 -1.70 -2.02
N VAL A 50 -11.35 -2.26 -2.76
CA VAL A 50 -11.04 -3.07 -3.97
C VAL A 50 -10.29 -2.23 -5.01
N LEU A 51 -10.62 -0.95 -5.14
CA LEU A 51 -9.96 -0.06 -6.10
C LEU A 51 -8.50 0.19 -5.75
N ASP A 52 -8.19 0.30 -4.46
CA ASP A 52 -6.80 0.42 -4.00
C ASP A 52 -6.01 -0.84 -4.36
N GLY A 53 -6.61 -2.02 -4.15
CA GLY A 53 -5.97 -3.29 -4.52
C GLY A 53 -5.68 -3.37 -6.00
N GLN A 54 -6.60 -2.91 -6.84
CA GLN A 54 -6.40 -2.87 -8.29
C GLN A 54 -5.26 -1.94 -8.66
N GLY A 55 -5.19 -0.75 -8.04
CA GLY A 55 -4.11 0.21 -8.28
C GLY A 55 -2.75 -0.34 -7.88
N LEU A 56 -2.67 -1.03 -6.72
CA LEU A 56 -1.44 -1.65 -6.25
C LEU A 56 -0.96 -2.74 -7.21
N LYS A 57 -1.87 -3.55 -7.74
CA LYS A 57 -1.54 -4.56 -8.75
C LYS A 57 -1.04 -3.94 -10.04
N GLN A 58 -1.63 -2.83 -10.46
CA GLN A 58 -1.18 -2.10 -11.65
C GLN A 58 0.26 -1.61 -11.49
N LEU A 59 0.61 -1.09 -10.32
CA LEU A 59 1.99 -0.69 -10.02
C LEU A 59 2.94 -1.88 -10.11
N ASP A 60 2.56 -3.00 -9.52
CA ASP A 60 3.37 -4.22 -9.56
C ASP A 60 3.59 -4.70 -11.00
N GLN A 61 2.54 -4.73 -11.80
CA GLN A 61 2.59 -5.13 -13.20
C GLN A 61 3.43 -4.17 -14.05
N ALA A 62 3.52 -2.90 -13.64
CA ALA A 62 4.35 -1.90 -14.31
C ALA A 62 5.83 -2.01 -13.95
N GLY A 63 6.22 -2.98 -13.12
CA GLY A 63 7.60 -3.20 -12.72
C GLY A 63 8.02 -2.45 -11.48
N ILE A 64 7.07 -1.86 -10.75
CA ILE A 64 7.35 -1.21 -9.47
C ILE A 64 7.08 -2.20 -8.36
N HIS A 65 8.09 -2.50 -7.53
CA HIS A 65 7.90 -3.36 -6.38
C HIS A 65 7.03 -2.64 -5.35
N VAL A 66 5.97 -3.29 -4.89
CA VAL A 66 5.04 -2.72 -3.91
C VAL A 66 5.17 -3.47 -2.61
N ALA A 67 5.33 -2.74 -1.51
CA ALA A 67 5.38 -3.31 -0.17
C ALA A 67 4.36 -2.63 0.73
N LEU A 68 3.68 -3.41 1.55
CA LEU A 68 2.80 -2.91 2.61
C LEU A 68 3.57 -3.00 3.92
N ILE A 69 3.65 -1.90 4.65
CA ILE A 69 4.42 -1.83 5.91
C ILE A 69 3.51 -1.27 7.00
N THR A 70 3.36 -2.02 8.08
CA THR A 70 2.54 -1.59 9.21
C THR A 70 3.26 -1.81 10.54
N ALA A 71 3.07 -0.89 11.48
CA ALA A 71 3.59 -1.03 12.84
C ALA A 71 2.81 -2.06 13.65
N ARG A 72 1.61 -2.40 13.25
CA ARG A 72 0.75 -3.36 13.94
C ARG A 72 1.07 -4.79 13.49
N ALA A 73 1.00 -5.73 14.42
CA ALA A 73 1.07 -7.16 14.11
C ALA A 73 -0.31 -7.60 13.60
N SER A 74 -0.58 -7.34 12.32
CA SER A 74 -1.91 -7.48 11.74
C SER A 74 -1.97 -8.64 10.76
N LEU A 75 -2.74 -9.68 11.13
CA LEU A 75 -2.99 -10.80 10.23
C LEU A 75 -3.86 -10.41 9.04
N SER A 76 -4.77 -9.44 9.20
CA SER A 76 -5.59 -8.96 8.09
C SER A 76 -4.75 -8.24 7.04
N ALA A 77 -3.73 -7.49 7.45
CA ALA A 77 -2.80 -6.86 6.51
C ALA A 77 -1.98 -7.90 5.76
N GLU A 78 -1.48 -8.94 6.45
CA GLU A 78 -0.78 -10.06 5.80
C GLU A 78 -1.66 -10.76 4.78
N LYS A 79 -2.90 -11.06 5.17
CA LYS A 79 -3.85 -11.73 4.29
C LYS A 79 -4.13 -10.89 3.04
N ARG A 80 -4.33 -9.58 3.21
CA ARG A 80 -4.56 -8.68 2.07
C ARG A 80 -3.37 -8.65 1.13
N GLY A 81 -2.15 -8.58 1.68
CA GLY A 81 -0.94 -8.63 0.87
C GLY A 81 -0.81 -9.93 0.09
N GLN A 82 -1.11 -11.06 0.73
CA GLN A 82 -1.11 -12.37 0.08
C GLN A 82 -2.13 -12.42 -1.06
N ASP A 83 -3.35 -11.92 -0.83
CA ASP A 83 -4.40 -11.89 -1.85
C ASP A 83 -3.99 -11.06 -3.07
N LEU A 84 -3.19 -10.03 -2.87
CA LEU A 84 -2.70 -9.16 -3.94
C LEU A 84 -1.34 -9.61 -4.50
N GLY A 85 -0.70 -10.60 -3.88
CA GLY A 85 0.64 -11.05 -4.29
C GLY A 85 1.74 -10.06 -3.96
N LEU A 86 1.57 -9.27 -2.91
CA LEU A 86 2.50 -8.21 -2.53
C LEU A 86 3.31 -8.59 -1.30
N HIS A 87 4.48 -7.96 -1.15
CA HIS A 87 5.29 -8.08 0.05
C HIS A 87 4.64 -7.31 1.21
N VAL A 88 4.61 -7.91 2.40
CA VAL A 88 4.05 -7.29 3.60
C VAL A 88 5.02 -7.44 4.76
N GLN A 89 5.25 -6.36 5.49
CA GLN A 89 5.96 -6.38 6.77
C GLN A 89 5.03 -5.86 7.86
N ILE A 90 4.81 -6.66 8.89
CA ILE A 90 3.97 -6.30 10.03
C ILE A 90 4.83 -6.09 11.27
N GLY A 91 4.30 -5.38 12.27
CA GLY A 91 5.00 -5.13 13.53
C GLY A 91 6.21 -4.24 13.38
N VAL A 92 6.30 -3.43 12.33
CA VAL A 92 7.46 -2.58 12.05
C VAL A 92 7.39 -1.29 12.85
N LYS A 93 8.31 -1.11 13.79
CA LYS A 93 8.37 0.10 14.63
C LYS A 93 9.10 1.25 13.96
N ASN A 94 10.08 0.95 13.12
CA ASN A 94 10.84 1.94 12.38
C ASN A 94 10.74 1.62 10.88
N LYS A 95 9.81 2.28 10.20
CA LYS A 95 9.52 2.00 8.80
C LYS A 95 10.67 2.37 7.87
N ARG A 96 11.45 3.37 8.24
CA ARG A 96 12.62 3.77 7.45
C ARG A 96 13.66 2.66 7.38
N MET A 97 13.85 1.93 8.48
CA MET A 97 14.79 0.82 8.53
C MET A 97 14.30 -0.42 7.78
N ALA A 98 12.99 -0.55 7.60
CA ALA A 98 12.37 -1.69 6.92
C ALA A 98 12.52 -1.60 5.38
N VAL A 99 12.72 -0.41 4.86
CA VAL A 99 12.90 -0.17 3.44
C VAL A 99 14.35 -0.40 3.07
#